data_270821730a541872cb6e68d89ad6c28f
#
_entry.id   270821730a541872cb6e68d89ad6c28f
#
_cell.length_a   1.000
_cell.length_b   1.000
_cell.length_c   1.000
_cell.angle_alpha   90.00
_cell.angle_beta   90.00
_cell.angle_gamma   90.00
#
_symmetry.space_group_name_H-M   'P 1'
#
loop_
_entity.id
_entity.type
_entity.pdbx_description
1 polymer ?
#
loop_
_entity_poly.entity_id
_entity_poly.type
_entity_poly.pdbx_seq_one_letter_code
_entity_poly.pdbx_strand_id
1 'polypeptide(L)'
;MGKYFLKLPKMGESIAEATLIKWLKKEGDTIDIDESVVEIATDKVDSDIPSEVKGVLKEKKFLENDIIKVGEIIGIIETENDDIDEQVEDDVNDQIEKEIGEQESVSVPFIESEIEPIISFEENKANELKNNLDKKFLSPLVKSIIKKENIIPEELEKIPGTGKNGRITKKDILLYLNTIKPGSSQEINSHRDIVLGTQDKIIEMSRMARLTAANMIVSKQTSAHVQSFVEADVTDLWNWREKIKNSYQTREGEKLTFTPLFITALIKAIKDFPLLNSSVDGDKIIQKKSINISMATALNDGSLIVPVIHNADHLNLVGLSKAVNDLASRSRNQSLKPEEVQGGTFTITNVGNFGSLMGTPIINQPQVGIVAVGAIRKVPSVIETPKGDFIGIRRKVMLSHTYDHRIINGAMGGNFVKKMADYLDQWDKNLII
;
A
#
# COMPACT_ATOMS: atom_id res chain seq x y z
N MET A 1 26.56 -1.31 -39.43
CA MET A 1 25.28 -1.65 -38.79
C MET A 1 25.29 -1.12 -37.38
N GLY A 2 24.56 -0.04 -37.13
CA GLY A 2 24.45 0.60 -35.82
C GLY A 2 23.47 -0.18 -34.90
N LYS A 3 23.67 -0.11 -33.58
CA LYS A 3 22.74 -0.64 -32.59
C LYS A 3 22.06 0.53 -31.90
N TYR A 4 20.75 0.60 -31.98
CA TYR A 4 19.94 1.54 -31.22
C TYR A 4 19.34 0.84 -29.99
N PHE A 5 19.47 1.47 -28.82
CA PHE A 5 18.94 0.96 -27.55
C PHE A 5 17.60 1.62 -27.26
N LEU A 6 16.50 0.89 -27.49
CA LEU A 6 15.16 1.35 -27.13
C LEU A 6 15.04 1.43 -25.62
N LYS A 7 14.90 2.64 -25.07
CA LYS A 7 14.78 2.92 -23.64
C LYS A 7 13.35 3.31 -23.27
N LEU A 8 12.94 3.05 -22.01
CA LEU A 8 11.68 3.55 -21.50
C LEU A 8 11.75 5.07 -21.30
N PRO A 9 10.99 5.89 -22.07
CA PRO A 9 11.03 7.34 -21.94
C PRO A 9 10.42 7.83 -20.64
N LYS A 10 10.73 9.06 -20.20
CA LYS A 10 10.09 9.71 -19.07
C LYS A 10 8.65 10.06 -19.42
N MET A 11 7.68 9.45 -18.73
CA MET A 11 6.23 9.64 -18.96
C MET A 11 5.59 10.49 -17.86
N GLY A 12 6.06 11.76 -17.70
CA GLY A 12 5.57 12.71 -16.69
C GLY A 12 6.45 12.77 -15.43
N GLU A 13 6.19 13.75 -14.54
CA GLU A 13 7.05 14.10 -13.40
C GLU A 13 7.02 13.09 -12.24
N SER A 14 6.11 12.10 -12.24
CA SER A 14 5.89 11.22 -11.09
C SER A 14 5.97 9.72 -11.40
N ILE A 15 6.31 9.31 -12.63
CA ILE A 15 6.33 7.90 -13.03
C ILE A 15 7.78 7.42 -13.03
N ALA A 16 8.11 6.54 -12.07
CA ALA A 16 9.44 5.95 -11.95
C ALA A 16 9.56 4.56 -12.62
N GLU A 17 8.43 3.87 -12.83
CA GLU A 17 8.40 2.51 -13.39
C GLU A 17 7.10 2.26 -14.19
N ALA A 18 7.15 1.36 -15.16
CA ALA A 18 6.01 0.92 -15.95
C ALA A 18 6.03 -0.60 -16.13
N THR A 19 4.87 -1.21 -16.35
CA THR A 19 4.75 -2.65 -16.64
C THR A 19 4.61 -2.86 -18.13
N LEU A 20 5.41 -3.73 -18.71
CA LEU A 20 5.30 -4.12 -20.12
C LEU A 20 4.05 -5.00 -20.30
N ILE A 21 3.04 -4.50 -21.02
CA ILE A 21 1.80 -5.27 -21.28
C ILE A 21 2.04 -6.28 -22.39
N LYS A 22 2.51 -5.81 -23.54
CA LYS A 22 2.64 -6.62 -24.74
C LYS A 22 3.68 -6.08 -25.70
N TRP A 23 4.38 -6.97 -26.39
CA TRP A 23 5.19 -6.63 -27.55
C TRP A 23 4.32 -6.59 -28.79
N LEU A 24 4.29 -5.46 -29.48
CA LEU A 24 3.57 -5.30 -30.75
C LEU A 24 4.37 -5.86 -31.95
N LYS A 25 5.69 -5.98 -31.78
CA LYS A 25 6.63 -6.54 -32.77
C LYS A 25 7.34 -7.78 -32.24
N LYS A 26 7.73 -8.68 -33.13
CA LYS A 26 8.53 -9.87 -32.83
C LYS A 26 10.00 -9.64 -33.14
N GLU A 27 10.89 -10.41 -32.52
CA GLU A 27 12.29 -10.43 -32.92
C GLU A 27 12.43 -10.81 -34.39
N GLY A 28 13.16 -10.00 -35.15
CA GLY A 28 13.30 -10.12 -36.61
C GLY A 28 12.33 -9.27 -37.42
N ASP A 29 11.32 -8.63 -36.80
CA ASP A 29 10.41 -7.74 -37.51
C ASP A 29 11.07 -6.38 -37.80
N THR A 30 10.76 -5.82 -39.01
CA THR A 30 11.15 -4.46 -39.35
C THR A 30 10.26 -3.44 -38.65
N ILE A 31 10.89 -2.35 -38.22
CA ILE A 31 10.25 -1.26 -37.48
C ILE A 31 10.53 0.02 -38.28
N ASP A 32 9.50 0.81 -38.55
CA ASP A 32 9.63 2.15 -39.12
C ASP A 32 9.70 3.23 -38.01
N ILE A 33 10.13 4.44 -38.36
CA ILE A 33 10.16 5.58 -37.44
C ILE A 33 8.73 5.88 -36.99
N ASP A 34 8.55 6.20 -35.69
CA ASP A 34 7.28 6.45 -35.04
C ASP A 34 6.30 5.24 -34.98
N GLU A 35 6.77 4.04 -35.33
CA GLU A 35 5.95 2.86 -35.23
C GLU A 35 5.98 2.28 -33.78
N SER A 36 4.79 1.99 -33.22
CA SER A 36 4.64 1.43 -31.88
C SER A 36 5.27 0.05 -31.78
N VAL A 37 6.24 -0.13 -30.87
CA VAL A 37 7.01 -1.37 -30.69
C VAL A 37 6.51 -2.18 -29.50
N VAL A 38 6.15 -1.49 -28.42
CA VAL A 38 5.74 -2.10 -27.16
C VAL A 38 4.63 -1.31 -26.49
N GLU A 39 3.66 -1.99 -25.92
CA GLU A 39 2.59 -1.43 -25.10
C GLU A 39 2.95 -1.58 -23.63
N ILE A 40 2.92 -0.47 -22.89
CA ILE A 40 3.23 -0.43 -21.46
C ILE A 40 2.06 0.12 -20.66
N ALA A 41 1.92 -0.35 -19.41
CA ALA A 41 1.00 0.20 -18.44
C ALA A 41 1.79 0.95 -17.35
N THR A 42 1.38 2.17 -17.09
CA THR A 42 1.76 2.90 -15.89
C THR A 42 0.64 2.78 -14.84
N ASP A 43 0.84 3.34 -13.67
CA ASP A 43 -0.21 3.39 -12.64
C ASP A 43 -1.43 4.24 -13.05
N LYS A 44 -1.32 5.02 -14.14
CA LYS A 44 -2.32 6.00 -14.56
C LYS A 44 -2.89 5.77 -15.96
N VAL A 45 -2.08 5.35 -16.91
CA VAL A 45 -2.47 5.23 -18.33
C VAL A 45 -1.67 4.12 -19.00
N ASP A 46 -2.31 3.40 -19.91
CA ASP A 46 -1.66 2.50 -20.85
C ASP A 46 -1.19 3.34 -22.06
N SER A 47 0.05 3.14 -22.49
CA SER A 47 0.67 3.93 -23.57
C SER A 47 1.57 3.05 -24.43
N ASP A 48 1.63 3.37 -25.73
CA ASP A 48 2.54 2.73 -26.66
C ASP A 48 3.86 3.47 -26.71
N ILE A 49 4.97 2.72 -26.82
CA ILE A 49 6.30 3.29 -27.04
C ILE A 49 6.63 3.16 -28.54
N PRO A 50 6.74 4.27 -29.28
CA PRO A 50 7.17 4.26 -30.66
C PRO A 50 8.70 4.13 -30.76
N SER A 51 9.19 3.66 -31.91
CA SER A 51 10.62 3.66 -32.21
C SER A 51 11.03 5.01 -32.82
N GLU A 52 12.13 5.55 -32.33
CA GLU A 52 12.73 6.80 -32.93
C GLU A 52 13.58 6.51 -34.17
N VAL A 53 13.84 5.23 -34.48
CA VAL A 53 14.71 4.83 -35.59
C VAL A 53 14.08 3.73 -36.43
N LYS A 54 14.43 3.72 -37.73
CA LYS A 54 14.10 2.59 -38.61
C LYS A 54 15.15 1.51 -38.49
N GLY A 55 14.70 0.24 -38.29
CA GLY A 55 15.59 -0.89 -38.15
C GLY A 55 14.88 -2.22 -37.97
N VAL A 56 15.60 -3.22 -37.46
CA VAL A 56 15.07 -4.55 -37.19
C VAL A 56 15.21 -4.83 -35.69
N LEU A 57 14.14 -5.28 -35.02
CA LEU A 57 14.17 -5.66 -33.63
C LEU A 57 14.99 -6.93 -33.44
N LYS A 58 16.15 -6.83 -32.80
CA LYS A 58 17.09 -7.94 -32.66
C LYS A 58 16.92 -8.71 -31.38
N GLU A 59 16.66 -8.00 -30.26
CA GLU A 59 16.60 -8.60 -28.92
C GLU A 59 15.59 -7.88 -28.05
N LYS A 60 14.78 -8.66 -27.31
CA LYS A 60 13.86 -8.20 -26.27
C LYS A 60 14.48 -8.49 -24.92
N LYS A 61 14.68 -7.48 -24.08
CA LYS A 61 15.30 -7.64 -22.75
C LYS A 61 14.34 -7.95 -21.64
N PHE A 62 13.04 -7.75 -21.84
CA PHE A 62 11.99 -7.99 -20.85
C PHE A 62 10.86 -8.81 -21.44
N LEU A 63 10.23 -9.61 -20.61
CA LEU A 63 9.05 -10.41 -20.96
C LEU A 63 7.75 -9.63 -20.68
N GLU A 64 6.64 -10.10 -21.22
CA GLU A 64 5.32 -9.56 -20.94
C GLU A 64 4.99 -9.70 -19.46
N ASN A 65 4.53 -8.61 -18.83
CA ASN A 65 4.26 -8.40 -17.40
C ASN A 65 5.48 -8.09 -16.52
N ASP A 66 6.67 -7.87 -17.09
CA ASP A 66 7.81 -7.38 -16.32
C ASP A 66 7.67 -5.89 -15.98
N ILE A 67 8.22 -5.48 -14.83
CA ILE A 67 8.29 -4.07 -14.40
C ILE A 67 9.60 -3.49 -14.86
N ILE A 68 9.54 -2.37 -15.58
CA ILE A 68 10.68 -1.67 -16.19
C ILE A 68 10.79 -0.27 -15.59
N LYS A 69 12.00 0.14 -15.22
CA LYS A 69 12.24 1.50 -14.71
C LYS A 69 12.48 2.48 -15.86
N VAL A 70 12.09 3.72 -15.64
CA VAL A 70 12.36 4.81 -16.60
C VAL A 70 13.85 4.92 -16.88
N GLY A 71 14.21 4.92 -18.18
CA GLY A 71 15.59 4.94 -18.65
C GLY A 71 16.24 3.57 -18.88
N GLU A 72 15.62 2.45 -18.46
CA GLU A 72 16.12 1.11 -18.76
C GLU A 72 15.95 0.73 -20.23
N ILE A 73 16.89 -0.06 -20.74
CA ILE A 73 16.90 -0.53 -22.14
C ILE A 73 15.92 -1.70 -22.28
N ILE A 74 14.84 -1.49 -23.02
CA ILE A 74 13.76 -2.47 -23.23
C ILE A 74 14.14 -3.49 -24.32
N GLY A 75 14.75 -2.98 -25.40
CA GLY A 75 15.13 -3.79 -26.56
C GLY A 75 16.26 -3.20 -27.38
N ILE A 76 16.77 -3.97 -28.33
CA ILE A 76 17.87 -3.57 -29.23
C ILE A 76 17.36 -3.62 -30.67
N ILE A 77 17.46 -2.50 -31.38
CA ILE A 77 17.10 -2.35 -32.78
C ILE A 77 18.40 -2.20 -33.59
N GLU A 78 18.57 -3.00 -34.62
CA GLU A 78 19.69 -2.93 -35.57
C GLU A 78 19.34 -2.02 -36.73
N THR A 79 20.13 -0.96 -36.93
CA THR A 79 19.92 0.07 -37.98
C THR A 79 20.92 -0.08 -39.11
N GLU A 80 20.54 0.34 -40.33
CA GLU A 80 21.43 0.28 -41.50
C GLU A 80 22.48 1.42 -41.56
N ASN A 81 22.35 2.45 -40.72
CA ASN A 81 23.27 3.61 -40.68
C ASN A 81 24.25 3.49 -39.50
N ASP A 82 25.53 3.74 -39.76
CA ASP A 82 26.64 3.67 -38.79
C ASP A 82 26.77 4.93 -37.89
N ASP A 83 25.89 5.90 -38.01
CA ASP A 83 25.94 7.16 -37.24
C ASP A 83 24.75 7.28 -36.28
N ILE A 84 24.85 6.75 -35.05
CA ILE A 84 24.17 7.33 -33.86
C ILE A 84 24.89 6.87 -32.61
N ASP A 85 25.72 7.76 -32.08
CA ASP A 85 26.14 8.12 -30.74
C ASP A 85 26.43 7.07 -29.67
N GLU A 86 27.73 6.87 -29.49
CA GLU A 86 28.38 6.82 -28.18
C GLU A 86 28.35 8.23 -27.54
N GLN A 87 27.29 8.64 -26.88
CA GLN A 87 27.29 9.71 -25.89
C GLN A 87 26.23 9.43 -24.85
N VAL A 88 26.60 8.90 -23.72
CA VAL A 88 26.13 9.19 -22.34
C VAL A 88 26.86 8.27 -21.35
N GLU A 89 28.11 8.52 -21.13
CA GLU A 89 28.81 8.33 -19.84
C GLU A 89 29.50 9.66 -19.59
N ASP A 90 28.88 10.60 -18.87
CA ASP A 90 29.53 11.69 -18.13
C ASP A 90 28.57 12.82 -17.77
N ASP A 91 27.45 12.56 -17.09
CA ASP A 91 26.63 13.66 -16.54
C ASP A 91 25.96 13.33 -15.18
N VAL A 92 26.54 12.46 -14.37
CA VAL A 92 26.00 12.19 -13.02
C VAL A 92 26.99 12.55 -11.89
N ASN A 93 28.18 13.12 -12.22
CA ASN A 93 29.21 13.34 -11.18
C ASN A 93 29.46 14.80 -10.79
N ASP A 94 28.75 15.79 -11.34
CA ASP A 94 29.08 17.21 -11.11
C ASP A 94 28.02 18.03 -10.35
N GLN A 95 26.99 17.41 -9.75
CA GLN A 95 25.98 18.14 -8.96
C GLN A 95 25.89 17.78 -7.47
N ILE A 96 26.83 16.99 -6.91
CA ILE A 96 26.84 16.64 -5.47
C ILE A 96 27.90 17.41 -4.65
N GLU A 97 28.74 18.25 -5.26
CA GLU A 97 29.80 18.98 -4.52
C GLU A 97 29.53 20.46 -4.23
N LYS A 98 28.31 20.99 -4.41
CA LYS A 98 28.06 22.43 -4.20
C LYS A 98 26.99 22.82 -3.19
N GLU A 99 26.56 21.96 -2.28
CA GLU A 99 25.67 22.35 -1.16
C GLU A 99 26.08 21.77 0.19
N ILE A 100 27.36 21.89 0.57
CA ILE A 100 27.77 21.80 1.98
C ILE A 100 28.68 23.00 2.28
N GLY A 101 28.05 24.11 2.64
CA GLY A 101 28.72 25.30 3.13
C GLY A 101 27.77 26.10 4.01
N GLU A 102 28.10 26.14 5.30
CA GLU A 102 27.68 27.13 6.30
C GLU A 102 26.23 27.06 6.86
N GLN A 103 26.11 26.50 8.07
CA GLN A 103 25.38 27.22 9.12
C GLN A 103 25.88 26.83 10.51
N GLU A 104 26.10 27.89 11.29
CA GLU A 104 26.75 28.00 12.58
C GLU A 104 26.03 27.29 13.73
N SER A 105 26.87 26.93 14.71
CA SER A 105 26.56 26.46 16.05
C SER A 105 25.75 27.44 16.89
N VAL A 106 24.63 27.04 17.45
CA VAL A 106 24.03 27.68 18.63
C VAL A 106 23.92 26.65 19.75
N SER A 107 24.66 26.88 20.80
CA SER A 107 24.69 26.13 22.04
C SER A 107 23.52 26.52 22.94
N VAL A 108 22.79 25.57 23.53
CA VAL A 108 21.92 25.78 24.69
C VAL A 108 22.11 24.62 25.70
N PRO A 109 22.03 24.86 27.01
CA PRO A 109 22.75 24.10 28.01
C PRO A 109 22.00 22.85 28.52
N PHE A 110 22.83 21.90 28.89
CA PHE A 110 22.55 20.62 29.51
C PHE A 110 21.94 20.76 30.90
N ILE A 111 20.90 19.98 31.18
CA ILE A 111 20.48 19.64 32.55
C ILE A 111 20.69 18.14 32.71
N GLU A 112 21.65 17.81 33.59
CA GLU A 112 21.97 16.47 34.04
C GLU A 112 20.83 15.90 34.91
N SER A 113 20.39 14.70 34.57
CA SER A 113 19.79 13.79 35.55
C SER A 113 20.27 12.36 35.26
N GLU A 114 20.88 11.78 36.28
CA GLU A 114 21.56 10.49 36.35
C GLU A 114 20.67 9.31 35.96
N ILE A 115 21.13 8.49 35.01
CA ILE A 115 20.78 7.06 34.91
C ILE A 115 22.07 6.33 34.47
N GLU A 116 22.59 5.47 35.35
CA GLU A 116 23.77 4.66 35.13
C GLU A 116 23.59 3.60 34.02
N PRO A 117 24.72 3.15 33.38
CA PRO A 117 24.66 2.53 32.07
C PRO A 117 24.67 1.01 32.09
N ILE A 118 23.84 0.40 31.25
CA ILE A 118 24.03 -0.97 30.77
C ILE A 118 24.60 -0.87 29.34
N ILE A 119 25.87 -0.57 29.22
CA ILE A 119 26.62 -0.67 27.93
C ILE A 119 28.00 -1.22 28.23
N SER A 120 28.13 -2.55 28.21
CA SER A 120 29.45 -3.21 28.25
C SER A 120 29.62 -4.37 27.26
N PHE A 121 28.79 -4.53 26.24
CA PHE A 121 28.91 -5.65 25.29
C PHE A 121 29.24 -5.28 23.83
N GLU A 122 29.18 -4.02 23.43
CA GLU A 122 29.43 -3.64 22.02
C GLU A 122 30.81 -3.08 21.70
N GLU A 123 31.56 -2.55 22.66
CA GLU A 123 32.90 -2.00 22.41
C GLU A 123 33.97 -3.06 22.17
N ASN A 124 33.82 -4.28 22.67
CA ASN A 124 34.80 -5.35 22.45
C ASN A 124 34.77 -5.94 21.04
N LYS A 125 33.61 -5.94 20.37
CA LYS A 125 33.49 -6.39 18.96
C LYS A 125 34.10 -5.41 17.95
N ALA A 126 34.01 -4.12 18.22
CA ALA A 126 34.54 -3.09 17.31
C ALA A 126 36.09 -3.03 17.32
N ASN A 127 36.69 -3.37 18.41
CA ASN A 127 38.17 -3.41 18.53
C ASN A 127 38.77 -4.72 17.98
N GLU A 128 38.08 -5.85 18.06
CA GLU A 128 38.52 -7.08 17.38
C GLU A 128 38.40 -6.98 15.86
N LEU A 129 37.39 -6.27 15.34
CA LEU A 129 37.23 -5.98 13.89
C LEU A 129 38.38 -5.15 13.32
N LYS A 130 38.91 -4.19 14.06
CA LYS A 130 40.04 -3.37 13.63
C LYS A 130 41.35 -4.17 13.58
N ASN A 131 41.60 -5.08 14.53
CA ASN A 131 42.86 -5.84 14.62
C ASN A 131 42.96 -6.99 13.59
N ASN A 132 41.85 -7.52 13.08
CA ASN A 132 41.85 -8.60 12.07
C ASN A 132 41.88 -8.08 10.62
N LEU A 133 41.42 -6.85 10.38
CA LEU A 133 41.44 -6.23 9.04
C LEU A 133 42.89 -5.80 8.61
N ASP A 134 43.79 -5.61 9.56
CA ASP A 134 45.17 -5.19 9.27
C ASP A 134 46.12 -6.36 8.92
N LYS A 135 45.70 -7.62 9.12
CA LYS A 135 46.51 -8.79 8.79
C LYS A 135 46.49 -9.23 7.33
N LYS A 136 45.48 -8.83 6.55
CA LYS A 136 45.40 -9.06 5.09
C LYS A 136 45.46 -7.72 4.36
N PHE A 137 46.35 -7.59 3.38
CA PHE A 137 46.47 -6.39 2.54
C PHE A 137 45.22 -6.25 1.66
N LEU A 138 44.22 -5.50 2.15
CA LEU A 138 42.98 -5.19 1.44
C LEU A 138 43.08 -3.77 0.84
N SER A 139 42.64 -3.60 -0.41
CA SER A 139 42.59 -2.27 -1.03
C SER A 139 41.51 -1.40 -0.35
N PRO A 140 41.63 -0.06 -0.37
CA PRO A 140 40.64 0.85 0.20
C PRO A 140 39.22 0.59 -0.31
N LEU A 141 39.10 0.30 -1.62
CA LEU A 141 37.83 -0.04 -2.26
C LEU A 141 37.23 -1.34 -1.72
N VAL A 142 38.07 -2.36 -1.50
CA VAL A 142 37.65 -3.64 -0.93
C VAL A 142 37.19 -3.45 0.53
N LYS A 143 37.91 -2.65 1.32
CA LYS A 143 37.52 -2.29 2.70
C LYS A 143 36.18 -1.56 2.75
N SER A 144 35.90 -0.67 1.79
CA SER A 144 34.61 0.05 1.74
C SER A 144 33.44 -0.88 1.39
N ILE A 145 33.64 -1.84 0.50
CA ILE A 145 32.59 -2.82 0.13
C ILE A 145 32.31 -3.77 1.31
N ILE A 146 33.33 -4.27 1.99
CA ILE A 146 33.19 -5.12 3.17
C ILE A 146 32.41 -4.42 4.27
N LYS A 147 32.68 -3.12 4.50
CA LYS A 147 31.94 -2.31 5.48
C LYS A 147 30.48 -2.06 5.04
N LYS A 148 30.24 -1.81 3.76
CA LYS A 148 28.89 -1.55 3.21
C LYS A 148 28.02 -2.80 3.24
N GLU A 149 28.59 -3.95 2.97
CA GLU A 149 27.88 -5.23 2.88
C GLU A 149 27.90 -6.04 4.18
N ASN A 150 28.44 -5.47 5.28
CA ASN A 150 28.54 -6.09 6.62
C ASN A 150 29.15 -7.51 6.60
N ILE A 151 30.19 -7.74 5.80
CA ILE A 151 30.88 -9.04 5.71
C ILE A 151 31.72 -9.23 6.99
N ILE A 152 31.43 -10.31 7.73
CA ILE A 152 32.18 -10.61 8.98
C ILE A 152 33.54 -11.18 8.68
N PRO A 153 34.55 -11.00 9.58
CA PRO A 153 35.92 -11.47 9.37
C PRO A 153 36.06 -12.97 9.06
N GLU A 154 35.23 -13.80 9.64
CA GLU A 154 35.18 -15.24 9.42
C GLU A 154 34.73 -15.62 7.99
N GLU A 155 33.92 -14.79 7.35
CA GLU A 155 33.51 -14.95 5.95
C GLU A 155 34.63 -14.52 4.99
N LEU A 156 35.41 -13.49 5.38
CA LEU A 156 36.56 -13.01 4.60
C LEU A 156 37.68 -14.06 4.48
N GLU A 157 37.78 -14.98 5.42
CA GLU A 157 38.76 -16.09 5.37
C GLU A 157 38.36 -17.17 4.33
N LYS A 158 37.08 -17.27 4.02
CA LYS A 158 36.52 -18.23 3.06
C LYS A 158 36.59 -17.74 1.62
N ILE A 159 36.90 -16.44 1.39
CA ILE A 159 37.00 -15.87 0.05
C ILE A 159 38.40 -16.15 -0.55
N PRO A 160 38.49 -16.94 -1.62
CA PRO A 160 39.75 -17.17 -2.32
C PRO A 160 40.16 -15.89 -3.05
N GLY A 161 41.32 -15.28 -2.69
CA GLY A 161 41.83 -14.11 -3.37
C GLY A 161 42.51 -14.49 -4.70
N THR A 162 42.02 -13.94 -5.82
CA THR A 162 42.56 -14.16 -7.17
C THR A 162 43.60 -13.10 -7.58
N GLY A 163 43.86 -12.09 -6.75
CA GLY A 163 44.84 -11.05 -7.02
C GLY A 163 46.29 -11.47 -6.75
N LYS A 164 47.26 -10.62 -7.20
CA LYS A 164 48.70 -10.85 -7.02
C LYS A 164 49.04 -11.08 -5.53
N ASN A 165 49.70 -12.18 -5.22
CA ASN A 165 50.04 -12.65 -3.85
C ASN A 165 48.78 -13.03 -3.02
N GLY A 166 47.75 -13.61 -3.62
CA GLY A 166 46.57 -14.07 -2.88
C GLY A 166 45.66 -12.94 -2.33
N ARG A 167 45.76 -11.73 -2.89
CA ARG A 167 44.94 -10.60 -2.46
C ARG A 167 43.47 -10.78 -2.93
N ILE A 168 42.56 -10.41 -2.06
CA ILE A 168 41.12 -10.36 -2.38
C ILE A 168 40.86 -9.12 -3.25
N THR A 169 40.28 -9.33 -4.45
CA THR A 169 39.93 -8.26 -5.38
C THR A 169 38.44 -7.89 -5.26
N LYS A 170 38.01 -6.76 -5.86
CA LYS A 170 36.61 -6.39 -5.96
C LYS A 170 35.79 -7.54 -6.61
N LYS A 171 36.36 -8.19 -7.61
CA LYS A 171 35.69 -9.27 -8.37
C LYS A 171 35.44 -10.51 -7.49
N ASP A 172 36.38 -10.83 -6.59
CA ASP A 172 36.25 -11.97 -5.67
C ASP A 172 35.16 -11.73 -4.64
N ILE A 173 35.04 -10.51 -4.11
CA ILE A 173 33.95 -10.15 -3.19
C ILE A 173 32.58 -10.16 -3.90
N LEU A 174 32.49 -9.63 -5.11
CA LEU A 174 31.24 -9.66 -5.88
C LEU A 174 30.84 -11.09 -6.24
N LEU A 175 31.77 -11.94 -6.60
CA LEU A 175 31.55 -13.37 -6.83
C LEU A 175 31.07 -14.06 -5.55
N TYR A 176 31.71 -13.79 -4.42
CA TYR A 176 31.33 -14.33 -3.12
C TYR A 176 29.93 -13.88 -2.71
N LEU A 177 29.60 -12.58 -2.86
CA LEU A 177 28.27 -12.06 -2.61
C LEU A 177 27.22 -12.69 -3.54
N ASN A 178 27.54 -12.92 -4.79
CA ASN A 178 26.66 -13.63 -5.72
C ASN A 178 26.55 -15.14 -5.44
N THR A 179 27.54 -15.75 -4.76
CA THR A 179 27.54 -17.18 -4.45
C THR A 179 26.90 -17.48 -3.08
N ILE A 180 27.00 -16.57 -2.12
CA ILE A 180 26.47 -16.72 -0.75
C ILE A 180 25.16 -15.94 -0.53
N LYS A 181 24.86 -14.94 -1.39
CA LYS A 181 23.54 -14.31 -1.50
C LYS A 181 22.71 -14.74 -2.74
N PRO A 182 22.68 -15.98 -3.17
CA PRO A 182 21.47 -16.53 -3.72
C PRO A 182 20.60 -16.91 -2.51
N GLY A 183 19.98 -15.92 -1.85
CA GLY A 183 19.03 -16.24 -0.80
C GLY A 183 19.23 -15.67 0.59
N SER A 184 19.47 -14.37 0.75
CA SER A 184 19.12 -13.71 2.02
C SER A 184 17.87 -12.82 1.88
N SER A 185 17.02 -13.09 0.94
CA SER A 185 15.59 -13.18 1.07
C SER A 185 15.23 -14.65 0.79
N GLN A 186 15.41 -15.52 1.77
CA GLN A 186 14.45 -16.57 1.92
C GLN A 186 13.12 -15.84 2.19
N GLU A 187 12.47 -15.35 1.13
CA GLU A 187 11.06 -15.60 0.99
C GLU A 187 10.92 -17.06 1.36
N ILE A 188 10.23 -17.31 2.48
CA ILE A 188 9.66 -18.63 2.76
C ILE A 188 8.55 -18.81 1.71
N ASN A 189 8.92 -18.86 0.45
CA ASN A 189 8.20 -19.50 -0.61
C ASN A 189 8.47 -21.00 -0.44
N SER A 190 7.96 -21.56 0.66
CA SER A 190 7.58 -22.95 0.64
C SER A 190 6.41 -23.05 -0.36
N HIS A 191 6.69 -22.95 -1.65
CA HIS A 191 5.82 -23.55 -2.64
C HIS A 191 5.80 -25.03 -2.28
N ARG A 192 4.87 -25.42 -1.43
CA ARG A 192 4.46 -26.82 -1.38
C ARG A 192 3.92 -27.07 -2.76
N ASP A 193 4.62 -27.89 -3.54
CA ASP A 193 4.14 -28.31 -4.85
C ASP A 193 2.72 -28.85 -4.65
N ILE A 194 1.74 -28.12 -5.19
CA ILE A 194 0.35 -28.54 -5.13
C ILE A 194 0.24 -29.73 -6.09
N VAL A 195 0.06 -30.91 -5.55
CA VAL A 195 -0.17 -32.11 -6.37
C VAL A 195 -1.58 -31.99 -6.95
N LEU A 196 -1.65 -31.79 -8.27
CA LEU A 196 -2.91 -31.70 -8.99
C LEU A 196 -3.51 -33.10 -9.18
N GLY A 197 -4.76 -33.26 -8.79
CA GLY A 197 -5.55 -34.44 -9.11
C GLY A 197 -6.02 -34.42 -10.57
N THR A 198 -6.37 -35.58 -11.12
CA THR A 198 -6.78 -35.73 -12.53
C THR A 198 -8.07 -34.96 -12.89
N GLN A 199 -8.85 -34.53 -11.92
CA GLN A 199 -10.11 -33.80 -12.11
C GLN A 199 -10.01 -32.31 -11.64
N ASP A 200 -8.84 -31.86 -11.18
CA ASP A 200 -8.64 -30.51 -10.72
C ASP A 200 -8.64 -29.53 -11.89
N LYS A 201 -9.29 -28.37 -11.67
CA LYS A 201 -9.35 -27.31 -12.65
C LYS A 201 -8.47 -26.16 -12.21
N ILE A 202 -7.51 -25.80 -13.02
CA ILE A 202 -6.72 -24.58 -12.84
C ILE A 202 -7.54 -23.39 -13.35
N ILE A 203 -7.72 -22.38 -12.50
CA ILE A 203 -8.36 -21.12 -12.84
C ILE A 203 -7.36 -20.00 -12.62
N GLU A 204 -7.01 -19.31 -13.67
CA GLU A 204 -6.11 -18.14 -13.58
C GLU A 204 -6.80 -16.96 -12.93
N MET A 205 -6.08 -16.27 -12.06
CA MET A 205 -6.57 -15.03 -11.43
C MET A 205 -6.60 -13.91 -12.46
N SER A 206 -7.69 -13.14 -12.46
CA SER A 206 -7.75 -11.88 -13.22
C SER A 206 -6.69 -10.88 -12.72
N ARG A 207 -6.34 -9.88 -13.54
CA ARG A 207 -5.40 -8.80 -13.15
C ARG A 207 -5.83 -8.16 -11.81
N MET A 208 -7.10 -7.79 -11.67
CA MET A 208 -7.65 -7.21 -10.43
C MET A 208 -7.50 -8.14 -9.24
N ALA A 209 -7.78 -9.44 -9.42
CA ALA A 209 -7.63 -10.43 -8.34
C ALA A 209 -6.17 -10.57 -7.90
N ARG A 210 -5.20 -10.55 -8.83
CA ARG A 210 -3.77 -10.59 -8.51
C ARG A 210 -3.32 -9.35 -7.73
N LEU A 211 -3.71 -8.15 -8.17
CA LEU A 211 -3.39 -6.90 -7.47
C LEU A 211 -4.00 -6.87 -6.06
N THR A 212 -5.26 -7.28 -5.92
CA THR A 212 -5.92 -7.38 -4.61
C THR A 212 -5.18 -8.35 -3.69
N ALA A 213 -4.80 -9.54 -4.19
CA ALA A 213 -4.05 -10.53 -3.41
C ALA A 213 -2.70 -9.98 -2.93
N ALA A 214 -1.94 -9.33 -3.82
CA ALA A 214 -0.67 -8.70 -3.47
C ALA A 214 -0.86 -7.61 -2.39
N ASN A 215 -1.83 -6.71 -2.56
CA ASN A 215 -2.13 -5.65 -1.59
C ASN A 215 -2.56 -6.21 -0.22
N MET A 216 -3.31 -7.31 -0.18
CA MET A 216 -3.71 -7.94 1.08
C MET A 216 -2.52 -8.55 1.82
N ILE A 217 -1.59 -9.18 1.11
CA ILE A 217 -0.35 -9.72 1.69
C ILE A 217 0.50 -8.58 2.25
N VAL A 218 0.74 -7.53 1.44
CA VAL A 218 1.49 -6.34 1.87
C VAL A 218 0.86 -5.71 3.10
N SER A 219 -0.46 -5.55 3.14
CA SER A 219 -1.15 -4.99 4.30
C SER A 219 -0.94 -5.82 5.56
N LYS A 220 -1.03 -7.14 5.46
CA LYS A 220 -0.80 -8.06 6.61
C LYS A 220 0.64 -8.06 7.11
N GLN A 221 1.60 -7.84 6.23
CA GLN A 221 3.03 -7.74 6.58
C GLN A 221 3.39 -6.37 7.15
N THR A 222 2.75 -5.30 6.65
CA THR A 222 3.08 -3.92 7.03
C THR A 222 2.43 -3.51 8.35
N SER A 223 1.13 -3.79 8.53
CA SER A 223 0.37 -3.33 9.69
C SER A 223 0.19 -4.40 10.75
N ALA A 224 0.39 -4.04 12.01
CA ALA A 224 0.10 -4.89 13.16
C ALA A 224 -1.41 -4.87 13.46
N HIS A 225 -2.17 -5.74 12.79
CA HIS A 225 -3.63 -5.77 12.89
C HIS A 225 -4.12 -6.25 14.26
N VAL A 226 -4.85 -5.39 14.96
CA VAL A 226 -5.62 -5.71 16.17
C VAL A 226 -7.08 -5.33 15.96
N GLN A 227 -8.00 -6.04 16.57
CA GLN A 227 -9.44 -5.82 16.43
C GLN A 227 -10.09 -5.50 17.77
N SER A 228 -11.08 -4.58 17.73
CA SER A 228 -12.01 -4.30 18.81
C SER A 228 -13.44 -4.44 18.31
N PHE A 229 -14.30 -5.04 19.12
CA PHE A 229 -15.69 -5.32 18.78
C PHE A 229 -16.60 -4.64 19.78
N VAL A 230 -17.63 -3.94 19.30
CA VAL A 230 -18.63 -3.30 20.16
C VAL A 230 -20.02 -3.52 19.56
N GLU A 231 -20.99 -3.82 20.39
CA GLU A 231 -22.39 -3.89 20.03
C GLU A 231 -23.05 -2.51 20.20
N ALA A 232 -23.74 -2.01 19.18
CA ALA A 232 -24.50 -0.77 19.21
C ALA A 232 -26.01 -1.05 19.12
N ASP A 233 -26.82 -0.30 19.89
CA ASP A 233 -28.27 -0.32 19.79
C ASP A 233 -28.75 0.71 18.76
N VAL A 234 -29.19 0.24 17.64
CA VAL A 234 -29.66 1.08 16.51
C VAL A 234 -31.19 1.11 16.39
N THR A 235 -31.90 0.84 17.49
CA THR A 235 -33.37 0.81 17.47
C THR A 235 -33.94 2.16 17.09
N ASP A 236 -33.45 3.22 17.70
CA ASP A 236 -33.96 4.58 17.48
C ASP A 236 -33.58 5.08 16.07
N LEU A 237 -32.35 4.83 15.63
CA LEU A 237 -31.88 5.11 14.27
C LEU A 237 -32.72 4.37 13.23
N TRP A 238 -33.00 3.08 13.48
CA TRP A 238 -33.85 2.27 12.59
C TRP A 238 -35.26 2.86 12.47
N ASN A 239 -35.91 3.14 13.61
CA ASN A 239 -37.26 3.66 13.66
C ASN A 239 -37.37 5.03 13.00
N TRP A 240 -36.41 5.91 13.26
CA TRP A 240 -36.30 7.21 12.63
C TRP A 240 -36.18 7.08 11.10
N ARG A 241 -35.28 6.23 10.61
CA ARG A 241 -35.13 6.00 9.16
C ARG A 241 -36.44 5.43 8.52
N GLU A 242 -37.07 4.45 9.15
CA GLU A 242 -38.30 3.87 8.65
C GLU A 242 -39.42 4.93 8.53
N LYS A 243 -39.49 5.85 9.47
CA LYS A 243 -40.43 6.97 9.47
C LYS A 243 -40.24 7.92 8.28
N ILE A 244 -38.99 8.21 7.93
CA ILE A 244 -38.67 9.28 6.95
C ILE A 244 -38.30 8.78 5.56
N LYS A 245 -37.97 7.50 5.37
CA LYS A 245 -37.40 6.99 4.11
C LYS A 245 -38.25 7.27 2.88
N ASN A 246 -39.60 7.22 2.99
CA ASN A 246 -40.51 7.44 1.88
C ASN A 246 -40.59 8.94 1.51
N SER A 247 -40.73 9.82 2.51
CA SER A 247 -40.74 11.27 2.28
C SER A 247 -39.42 11.77 1.76
N TYR A 248 -38.32 11.19 2.27
CA TYR A 248 -36.98 11.46 1.77
C TYR A 248 -36.85 11.08 0.30
N GLN A 249 -37.27 9.85 -0.09
CA GLN A 249 -37.18 9.39 -1.46
C GLN A 249 -38.03 10.24 -2.41
N THR A 250 -39.22 10.67 -1.97
CA THR A 250 -40.07 11.58 -2.78
C THR A 250 -39.44 12.95 -2.98
N ARG A 251 -38.77 13.49 -1.95
CA ARG A 251 -38.16 14.82 -1.99
C ARG A 251 -36.83 14.84 -2.73
N GLU A 252 -35.95 13.87 -2.43
CA GLU A 252 -34.56 13.86 -2.93
C GLU A 252 -34.36 12.99 -4.19
N GLY A 253 -35.38 12.18 -4.56
CA GLY A 253 -35.31 11.24 -5.67
C GLY A 253 -34.47 9.98 -5.38
N GLU A 254 -33.94 9.83 -4.16
CA GLU A 254 -32.98 8.79 -3.80
C GLU A 254 -33.41 7.98 -2.56
N LYS A 255 -32.89 6.74 -2.47
CA LYS A 255 -33.15 5.87 -1.32
C LYS A 255 -32.22 6.24 -0.15
N LEU A 256 -32.80 6.43 1.04
CA LEU A 256 -32.02 6.56 2.28
C LEU A 256 -31.64 5.16 2.80
N THR A 257 -30.42 4.73 2.54
CA THR A 257 -29.85 3.47 3.05
C THR A 257 -29.22 3.67 4.44
N PHE A 258 -28.78 2.57 5.10
CA PHE A 258 -28.11 2.68 6.41
C PHE A 258 -26.64 3.15 6.30
N THR A 259 -25.99 2.91 5.18
CA THR A 259 -24.55 3.24 5.01
C THR A 259 -24.23 4.71 5.26
N PRO A 260 -24.97 5.70 4.72
CA PRO A 260 -24.74 7.12 5.05
C PRO A 260 -24.85 7.44 6.55
N LEU A 261 -25.77 6.74 7.26
CA LEU A 261 -25.96 6.94 8.69
C LEU A 261 -24.76 6.44 9.50
N PHE A 262 -24.23 5.26 9.14
CA PHE A 262 -22.99 4.74 9.72
C PHE A 262 -21.77 5.62 9.41
N ILE A 263 -21.68 6.13 8.17
CA ILE A 263 -20.62 7.06 7.77
C ILE A 263 -20.69 8.34 8.58
N THR A 264 -21.89 8.87 8.85
CA THR A 264 -22.07 10.06 9.69
C THR A 264 -21.54 9.84 11.11
N ALA A 265 -21.84 8.68 11.73
CA ALA A 265 -21.31 8.33 13.06
C ALA A 265 -19.79 8.11 13.02
N LEU A 266 -19.28 7.47 11.98
CA LEU A 266 -17.85 7.24 11.76
C LEU A 266 -17.07 8.57 11.65
N ILE A 267 -17.55 9.52 10.84
CA ILE A 267 -16.92 10.84 10.69
C ILE A 267 -16.84 11.58 12.03
N LYS A 268 -17.92 11.53 12.83
CA LYS A 268 -17.94 12.13 14.17
C LYS A 268 -16.87 11.48 15.07
N ALA A 269 -16.79 10.15 15.07
CA ALA A 269 -15.78 9.41 15.84
C ALA A 269 -14.35 9.73 15.38
N ILE A 270 -14.09 9.84 14.06
CA ILE A 270 -12.78 10.24 13.54
C ILE A 270 -12.40 11.66 14.00
N LYS A 271 -13.34 12.59 14.07
CA LYS A 271 -13.09 13.96 14.59
C LYS A 271 -12.71 13.94 16.07
N ASP A 272 -13.27 13.04 16.88
CA ASP A 272 -12.89 12.86 18.29
C ASP A 272 -11.53 12.14 18.45
N PHE A 273 -11.16 11.30 17.49
CA PHE A 273 -9.92 10.53 17.49
C PHE A 273 -9.12 10.76 16.20
N PRO A 274 -8.55 11.95 15.98
CA PRO A 274 -7.99 12.34 14.69
C PRO A 274 -6.75 11.52 14.27
N LEU A 275 -6.10 10.81 15.20
CA LEU A 275 -4.99 9.91 14.88
C LEU A 275 -5.44 8.72 14.02
N LEU A 276 -6.72 8.34 14.05
CA LEU A 276 -7.29 7.31 13.16
C LEU A 276 -7.31 7.76 11.69
N ASN A 277 -7.21 9.08 11.43
CA ASN A 277 -7.15 9.65 10.09
C ASN A 277 -5.70 9.89 9.65
N SER A 278 -4.86 8.87 9.78
CA SER A 278 -3.42 8.96 9.54
C SER A 278 -2.90 7.86 8.62
N SER A 279 -1.65 8.02 8.20
CA SER A 279 -0.84 7.00 7.53
C SER A 279 0.51 6.89 8.23
N VAL A 280 1.18 5.74 8.12
CA VAL A 280 2.52 5.51 8.67
C VAL A 280 3.51 5.45 7.51
N ASP A 281 4.59 6.24 7.61
CA ASP A 281 5.70 6.25 6.67
C ASP A 281 7.01 6.15 7.46
N GLY A 282 7.63 4.97 7.47
CA GLY A 282 8.76 4.66 8.35
C GLY A 282 8.43 4.96 9.81
N ASP A 283 9.20 5.88 10.41
CA ASP A 283 9.03 6.32 11.80
C ASP A 283 8.11 7.56 11.94
N LYS A 284 7.44 7.97 10.84
CA LYS A 284 6.60 9.18 10.83
C LYS A 284 5.12 8.82 10.77
N ILE A 285 4.31 9.56 11.52
CA ILE A 285 2.85 9.52 11.44
C ILE A 285 2.40 10.74 10.64
N ILE A 286 1.72 10.51 9.54
CA ILE A 286 1.18 11.55 8.67
C ILE A 286 -0.31 11.68 8.95
N GLN A 287 -0.70 12.62 9.82
CA GLN A 287 -2.10 12.90 10.11
C GLN A 287 -2.72 13.70 8.97
N LYS A 288 -3.78 13.15 8.37
CA LYS A 288 -4.47 13.77 7.24
C LYS A 288 -5.47 14.82 7.74
N LYS A 289 -5.54 15.97 7.04
CA LYS A 289 -6.52 17.04 7.35
C LYS A 289 -7.90 16.67 6.82
N SER A 290 -7.99 16.21 5.57
CA SER A 290 -9.25 15.80 4.94
C SER A 290 -9.67 14.41 5.43
N ILE A 291 -10.96 14.21 5.65
CA ILE A 291 -11.55 12.91 5.98
C ILE A 291 -12.18 12.34 4.70
N ASN A 292 -11.49 11.38 4.08
CA ASN A 292 -11.92 10.71 2.87
C ASN A 292 -12.32 9.27 3.21
N ILE A 293 -13.61 8.96 3.12
CA ILE A 293 -14.14 7.67 3.51
C ILE A 293 -14.17 6.71 2.33
N SER A 294 -13.36 5.67 2.42
CA SER A 294 -13.39 4.53 1.48
C SER A 294 -14.53 3.59 1.83
N MET A 295 -15.36 3.23 0.86
CA MET A 295 -16.53 2.37 1.06
C MET A 295 -16.38 1.06 0.29
N ALA A 296 -16.17 -0.06 0.99
CA ALA A 296 -16.07 -1.36 0.34
C ALA A 296 -17.42 -1.75 -0.32
N THR A 297 -17.42 -1.92 -1.63
CA THR A 297 -18.58 -2.22 -2.45
C THR A 297 -18.38 -3.53 -3.20
N ALA A 298 -19.30 -4.47 -3.01
CA ALA A 298 -19.31 -5.72 -3.77
C ALA A 298 -19.84 -5.48 -5.19
N LEU A 299 -19.17 -6.05 -6.17
CA LEU A 299 -19.54 -6.07 -7.58
C LEU A 299 -20.42 -7.28 -7.91
N ASN A 300 -21.00 -7.27 -9.10
CA ASN A 300 -21.92 -8.34 -9.55
C ASN A 300 -21.21 -9.68 -9.78
N ASP A 301 -19.90 -9.68 -10.03
CA ASP A 301 -19.06 -10.85 -10.21
C ASP A 301 -18.49 -11.42 -8.88
N GLY A 302 -18.88 -10.82 -7.74
CA GLY A 302 -18.40 -11.19 -6.41
C GLY A 302 -17.07 -10.56 -6.03
N SER A 303 -16.41 -9.81 -6.92
CA SER A 303 -15.23 -9.03 -6.58
C SER A 303 -15.56 -7.80 -5.73
N LEU A 304 -14.55 -7.15 -5.17
CA LEU A 304 -14.71 -5.99 -4.30
C LEU A 304 -13.95 -4.80 -4.88
N ILE A 305 -14.59 -3.63 -4.87
CA ILE A 305 -13.96 -2.34 -5.17
C ILE A 305 -14.20 -1.37 -4.01
N VAL A 306 -13.31 -0.41 -3.83
CA VAL A 306 -13.34 0.48 -2.66
C VAL A 306 -13.35 1.94 -3.10
N PRO A 307 -14.50 2.46 -3.61
CA PRO A 307 -14.63 3.87 -3.97
C PRO A 307 -14.49 4.78 -2.74
N VAL A 308 -14.10 6.03 -2.98
CA VAL A 308 -13.76 7.03 -1.96
C VAL A 308 -14.72 8.21 -2.02
N ILE A 309 -15.31 8.55 -0.89
CA ILE A 309 -16.07 9.79 -0.68
C ILE A 309 -15.07 10.84 -0.17
N HIS A 310 -14.63 11.72 -1.04
CA HIS A 310 -13.68 12.78 -0.70
C HIS A 310 -14.34 13.86 0.17
N ASN A 311 -13.58 14.40 1.16
CA ASN A 311 -14.03 15.43 2.09
C ASN A 311 -15.42 15.11 2.69
N ALA A 312 -15.60 13.85 3.11
CA ALA A 312 -16.88 13.33 3.60
C ALA A 312 -17.43 14.13 4.81
N ASP A 313 -16.56 14.76 5.57
CA ASP A 313 -16.90 15.60 6.72
C ASP A 313 -17.46 16.97 6.37
N HIS A 314 -17.38 17.39 5.11
CA HIS A 314 -18.02 18.60 4.59
C HIS A 314 -19.45 18.33 4.07
N LEU A 315 -19.82 17.07 3.91
CA LEU A 315 -21.13 16.68 3.41
C LEU A 315 -22.14 16.53 4.56
N ASN A 316 -23.32 17.07 4.36
CA ASN A 316 -24.47 16.75 5.21
C ASN A 316 -25.02 15.35 4.86
N LEU A 317 -25.99 14.87 5.62
CA LEU A 317 -26.56 13.53 5.42
C LEU A 317 -27.15 13.33 4.01
N VAL A 318 -27.74 14.36 3.41
CA VAL A 318 -28.29 14.31 2.04
C VAL A 318 -27.14 14.14 1.03
N GLY A 319 -26.08 14.95 1.16
CA GLY A 319 -24.89 14.85 0.32
C GLY A 319 -24.21 13.49 0.44
N LEU A 320 -24.03 12.98 1.67
CA LEU A 320 -23.50 11.64 1.91
C LEU A 320 -24.36 10.54 1.28
N SER A 321 -25.70 10.65 1.41
CA SER A 321 -26.61 9.67 0.82
C SER A 321 -26.49 9.63 -0.71
N LYS A 322 -26.46 10.80 -1.37
CA LYS A 322 -26.24 10.92 -2.81
C LYS A 322 -24.89 10.34 -3.24
N ALA A 323 -23.82 10.70 -2.54
CA ALA A 323 -22.48 10.19 -2.84
C ALA A 323 -22.39 8.66 -2.69
N VAL A 324 -22.94 8.09 -1.60
CA VAL A 324 -22.98 6.65 -1.37
C VAL A 324 -23.75 5.91 -2.47
N ASN A 325 -24.92 6.40 -2.84
CA ASN A 325 -25.76 5.76 -3.85
C ASN A 325 -25.15 5.84 -5.24
N ASP A 326 -24.59 7.00 -5.61
CA ASP A 326 -23.93 7.22 -6.89
C ASP A 326 -22.70 6.31 -7.03
N LEU A 327 -21.77 6.39 -6.08
CA LEU A 327 -20.55 5.56 -6.10
C LEU A 327 -20.88 4.06 -6.10
N ALA A 328 -21.86 3.61 -5.30
CA ALA A 328 -22.27 2.21 -5.28
C ALA A 328 -22.89 1.76 -6.61
N SER A 329 -23.67 2.62 -7.28
CA SER A 329 -24.26 2.34 -8.60
C SER A 329 -23.19 2.25 -9.67
N ARG A 330 -22.30 3.26 -9.74
CA ARG A 330 -21.20 3.30 -10.74
C ARG A 330 -20.17 2.21 -10.51
N SER A 331 -19.93 1.80 -9.26
CA SER A 331 -19.11 0.63 -8.95
C SER A 331 -19.63 -0.62 -9.64
N ARG A 332 -20.93 -0.94 -9.46
CA ARG A 332 -21.55 -2.13 -10.06
C ARG A 332 -21.59 -2.09 -11.58
N ASN A 333 -21.68 -0.88 -12.15
CA ASN A 333 -21.67 -0.65 -13.60
C ASN A 333 -20.26 -0.48 -14.18
N GLN A 334 -19.20 -0.67 -13.38
CA GLN A 334 -17.80 -0.53 -13.77
C GLN A 334 -17.49 0.83 -14.44
N SER A 335 -18.12 1.91 -13.96
CA SER A 335 -18.02 3.27 -14.50
C SER A 335 -17.37 4.25 -13.50
N LEU A 336 -16.58 3.76 -12.56
CA LEU A 336 -15.78 4.59 -11.67
C LEU A 336 -14.56 5.14 -12.41
N LYS A 337 -14.18 6.37 -12.05
CA LYS A 337 -12.92 6.98 -12.50
C LYS A 337 -11.76 6.53 -11.59
N PRO A 338 -10.52 6.48 -12.10
CA PRO A 338 -9.36 6.10 -11.29
C PRO A 338 -9.18 6.94 -10.01
N GLU A 339 -9.48 8.24 -10.06
CA GLU A 339 -9.34 9.13 -8.91
C GLU A 339 -10.36 8.80 -7.79
N GLU A 340 -11.47 8.14 -8.14
CA GLU A 340 -12.54 7.81 -7.19
C GLU A 340 -12.25 6.57 -6.33
N VAL A 341 -11.15 5.87 -6.61
CA VAL A 341 -10.68 4.72 -5.81
C VAL A 341 -9.38 4.99 -5.05
N GLN A 342 -8.87 6.22 -5.13
CA GLN A 342 -7.61 6.65 -4.52
C GLN A 342 -7.84 7.71 -3.44
N GLY A 343 -6.84 7.95 -2.59
CA GLY A 343 -6.85 9.05 -1.61
C GLY A 343 -7.78 8.86 -0.41
N GLY A 344 -8.28 7.64 -0.18
CA GLY A 344 -9.05 7.31 1.02
C GLY A 344 -8.18 7.35 2.28
N THR A 345 -8.74 7.84 3.39
CA THR A 345 -8.02 7.98 4.66
C THR A 345 -8.51 7.03 5.75
N PHE A 346 -9.73 6.52 5.64
CA PHE A 346 -10.31 5.52 6.51
C PHE A 346 -11.35 4.69 5.74
N THR A 347 -11.48 3.39 6.04
CA THR A 347 -12.38 2.50 5.31
C THR A 347 -13.56 2.05 6.16
N ILE A 348 -14.75 1.99 5.55
CA ILE A 348 -15.94 1.32 6.09
C ILE A 348 -16.36 0.17 5.16
N THR A 349 -16.73 -0.95 5.74
CA THR A 349 -17.29 -2.10 5.01
C THR A 349 -18.57 -2.58 5.66
N ASN A 350 -19.55 -3.01 4.86
CA ASN A 350 -20.81 -3.55 5.36
C ASN A 350 -20.88 -5.06 5.08
N VAL A 351 -20.51 -5.85 6.07
CA VAL A 351 -20.58 -7.33 6.00
C VAL A 351 -21.96 -7.86 6.33
N GLY A 352 -22.81 -7.03 6.93
CA GLY A 352 -24.19 -7.37 7.27
C GLY A 352 -25.09 -7.63 6.08
N ASN A 353 -24.77 -7.06 4.90
CA ASN A 353 -25.48 -7.35 3.65
C ASN A 353 -25.38 -8.83 3.24
N PHE A 354 -24.37 -9.54 3.71
CA PHE A 354 -24.16 -10.97 3.49
C PHE A 354 -24.64 -11.83 4.68
N GLY A 355 -25.32 -11.21 5.67
CA GLY A 355 -25.80 -11.89 6.87
C GLY A 355 -24.73 -12.08 7.96
N SER A 356 -23.51 -11.62 7.77
CA SER A 356 -22.46 -11.73 8.78
C SER A 356 -22.73 -10.82 9.97
N LEU A 357 -22.52 -11.37 11.19
CA LEU A 357 -22.70 -10.61 12.43
C LEU A 357 -21.58 -9.63 12.70
N MET A 358 -20.37 -10.04 12.41
CA MET A 358 -19.14 -9.28 12.58
C MET A 358 -18.11 -9.77 11.54
N GLY A 359 -17.03 -9.04 11.37
CA GLY A 359 -15.92 -9.41 10.51
C GLY A 359 -14.60 -8.87 11.04
N THR A 360 -13.50 -9.41 10.55
CA THR A 360 -12.14 -8.94 10.83
C THR A 360 -11.52 -8.45 9.52
N PRO A 361 -11.90 -7.26 9.04
CA PRO A 361 -11.42 -6.76 7.75
C PRO A 361 -9.92 -6.46 7.81
N ILE A 362 -9.24 -6.63 6.68
CA ILE A 362 -7.85 -6.25 6.51
C ILE A 362 -7.79 -4.75 6.20
N ILE A 363 -6.82 -4.04 6.78
CA ILE A 363 -6.62 -2.60 6.57
C ILE A 363 -6.25 -2.36 5.09
N ASN A 364 -6.88 -1.37 4.48
CA ASN A 364 -6.53 -0.91 3.13
C ASN A 364 -5.37 0.09 3.22
N GLN A 365 -4.17 -0.31 2.79
CA GLN A 365 -2.99 0.56 2.83
C GLN A 365 -3.18 1.83 1.97
N PRO A 366 -2.62 2.98 2.38
CA PRO A 366 -1.77 3.26 3.54
C PRO A 366 -2.56 3.72 4.80
N GLN A 367 -3.83 3.37 4.92
CA GLN A 367 -4.69 3.71 6.05
C GLN A 367 -4.27 2.94 7.31
N VAL A 368 -4.72 3.41 8.47
CA VAL A 368 -4.41 2.80 9.77
C VAL A 368 -5.62 2.15 10.44
N GLY A 369 -6.78 2.20 9.80
CA GLY A 369 -8.00 1.62 10.35
C GLY A 369 -9.11 1.35 9.34
N ILE A 370 -9.94 0.38 9.68
CA ILE A 370 -11.14 -0.01 8.93
C ILE A 370 -12.23 -0.46 9.91
N VAL A 371 -13.48 -0.06 9.66
CA VAL A 371 -14.64 -0.52 10.44
C VAL A 371 -15.53 -1.40 9.57
N ALA A 372 -15.87 -2.59 10.08
CA ALA A 372 -16.92 -3.43 9.51
C ALA A 372 -18.21 -3.28 10.31
N VAL A 373 -19.32 -3.12 9.57
CA VAL A 373 -20.67 -3.07 10.12
C VAL A 373 -21.35 -4.40 9.86
N GLY A 374 -21.81 -5.07 10.91
CA GLY A 374 -22.51 -6.34 10.85
C GLY A 374 -24.00 -6.22 10.48
N ALA A 375 -24.67 -7.36 10.46
CA ALA A 375 -26.12 -7.40 10.22
C ALA A 375 -26.89 -6.80 11.39
N ILE A 376 -27.86 -5.92 11.08
CA ILE A 376 -28.81 -5.40 12.09
C ILE A 376 -29.81 -6.49 12.42
N ARG A 377 -29.90 -6.90 13.69
CA ARG A 377 -30.79 -7.96 14.16
C ARG A 377 -31.73 -7.47 15.24
N LYS A 378 -32.93 -8.06 15.30
CA LYS A 378 -33.79 -7.99 16.49
C LYS A 378 -33.29 -8.98 17.52
N VAL A 379 -33.01 -8.50 18.72
CA VAL A 379 -32.58 -9.33 19.85
C VAL A 379 -33.35 -8.96 21.12
N PRO A 380 -33.61 -9.90 22.02
CA PRO A 380 -34.08 -9.57 23.36
C PRO A 380 -32.94 -8.87 24.11
N SER A 381 -33.23 -7.78 24.77
CA SER A 381 -32.25 -6.99 25.52
C SER A 381 -32.86 -6.47 26.79
N VAL A 382 -32.03 -6.32 27.82
CA VAL A 382 -32.41 -5.61 29.03
C VAL A 382 -32.55 -4.13 28.71
N ILE A 383 -33.63 -3.52 29.14
CA ILE A 383 -33.88 -2.09 29.09
C ILE A 383 -33.93 -1.58 30.51
N GLU A 384 -32.90 -0.87 30.92
CA GLU A 384 -32.79 -0.24 32.22
C GLU A 384 -33.71 0.98 32.29
N THR A 385 -34.55 1.06 33.33
CA THR A 385 -35.41 2.22 33.57
C THR A 385 -35.38 2.59 35.06
N PRO A 386 -35.79 3.81 35.43
CA PRO A 386 -35.88 4.20 36.82
C PRO A 386 -36.84 3.34 37.66
N LYS A 387 -37.70 2.55 36.99
CA LYS A 387 -38.67 1.63 37.65
C LYS A 387 -38.20 0.16 37.69
N GLY A 388 -36.95 -0.10 37.27
CA GLY A 388 -36.35 -1.41 37.17
C GLY A 388 -36.08 -1.86 35.74
N ASP A 389 -35.54 -3.04 35.58
CA ASP A 389 -35.13 -3.61 34.31
C ASP A 389 -36.27 -4.34 33.61
N PHE A 390 -36.38 -4.16 32.29
CA PHE A 390 -37.37 -4.86 31.49
C PHE A 390 -36.68 -5.57 30.32
N ILE A 391 -37.24 -6.70 29.92
CA ILE A 391 -36.82 -7.35 28.66
C ILE A 391 -37.63 -6.76 27.51
N GLY A 392 -36.93 -6.20 26.53
CA GLY A 392 -37.52 -5.66 25.32
C GLY A 392 -36.83 -6.11 24.07
N ILE A 393 -37.49 -5.91 22.92
CA ILE A 393 -36.92 -6.19 21.61
C ILE A 393 -36.15 -4.95 21.13
N ARG A 394 -34.85 -5.10 20.94
CA ARG A 394 -33.98 -4.04 20.42
C ARG A 394 -33.38 -4.46 19.08
N ARG A 395 -33.00 -3.47 18.27
CA ARG A 395 -32.22 -3.69 17.05
C ARG A 395 -30.76 -3.40 17.31
N LYS A 396 -29.92 -4.40 17.21
CA LYS A 396 -28.51 -4.27 17.51
C LYS A 396 -27.65 -4.61 16.30
N VAL A 397 -26.50 -3.99 16.23
CA VAL A 397 -25.47 -4.19 15.21
C VAL A 397 -24.12 -4.33 15.87
N MET A 398 -23.29 -5.26 15.39
CA MET A 398 -21.91 -5.37 15.79
C MET A 398 -21.04 -4.46 14.91
N LEU A 399 -20.21 -3.67 15.55
CA LEU A 399 -19.15 -2.87 14.91
C LEU A 399 -17.82 -3.56 15.19
N SER A 400 -17.05 -3.83 14.14
CA SER A 400 -15.73 -4.44 14.23
C SER A 400 -14.72 -3.43 13.71
N HIS A 401 -13.81 -2.98 14.54
CA HIS A 401 -12.75 -2.04 14.19
C HIS A 401 -11.41 -2.77 14.14
N THR A 402 -10.78 -2.84 12.96
CA THR A 402 -9.39 -3.28 12.80
C THR A 402 -8.50 -2.06 12.67
N TYR A 403 -7.41 -2.01 13.42
CA TYR A 403 -6.48 -0.89 13.46
C TYR A 403 -5.03 -1.35 13.53
N ASP A 404 -4.13 -0.46 13.12
CA ASP A 404 -2.68 -0.68 13.12
C ASP A 404 -2.11 -0.39 14.51
N HIS A 405 -1.76 -1.45 15.23
CA HIS A 405 -1.28 -1.34 16.62
C HIS A 405 0.11 -0.71 16.74
N ARG A 406 0.80 -0.44 15.64
CA ARG A 406 2.06 0.31 15.66
C ARG A 406 1.85 1.74 16.15
N ILE A 407 0.67 2.35 15.87
CA ILE A 407 0.36 3.73 16.25
C ILE A 407 -0.95 3.87 17.04
N ILE A 408 -1.88 2.93 16.92
CA ILE A 408 -3.16 2.94 17.63
C ILE A 408 -3.09 1.86 18.72
N ASN A 409 -3.05 2.27 19.98
CA ASN A 409 -3.11 1.33 21.11
C ASN A 409 -4.52 0.80 21.34
N GLY A 410 -4.63 -0.29 22.13
CA GLY A 410 -5.90 -0.96 22.39
C GLY A 410 -6.95 -0.05 23.04
N ALA A 411 -6.56 0.84 23.93
CA ALA A 411 -7.47 1.80 24.57
C ALA A 411 -8.05 2.78 23.56
N MET A 412 -7.22 3.36 22.68
CA MET A 412 -7.66 4.26 21.63
C MET A 412 -8.55 3.55 20.62
N GLY A 413 -8.14 2.36 20.12
CA GLY A 413 -8.91 1.61 19.14
C GLY A 413 -10.27 1.15 19.68
N GLY A 414 -10.32 0.73 20.94
CA GLY A 414 -11.56 0.36 21.66
C GLY A 414 -12.47 1.58 21.90
N ASN A 415 -11.92 2.68 22.42
CA ASN A 415 -12.69 3.90 22.70
C ASN A 415 -13.24 4.53 21.40
N PHE A 416 -12.51 4.48 20.30
CA PHE A 416 -12.98 4.95 19.00
C PHE A 416 -14.25 4.21 18.54
N VAL A 417 -14.21 2.88 18.51
CA VAL A 417 -15.39 2.12 18.05
C VAL A 417 -16.53 2.21 19.05
N LYS A 418 -16.25 2.31 20.35
CA LYS A 418 -17.27 2.59 21.37
C LYS A 418 -17.91 3.96 21.15
N LYS A 419 -17.11 4.99 20.86
CA LYS A 419 -17.64 6.33 20.55
C LYS A 419 -18.52 6.34 19.30
N MET A 420 -18.13 5.59 18.26
CA MET A 420 -18.99 5.40 17.08
C MET A 420 -20.30 4.72 17.45
N ALA A 421 -20.27 3.69 18.31
CA ALA A 421 -21.47 3.04 18.82
C ALA A 421 -22.36 4.02 19.60
N ASP A 422 -21.78 4.84 20.48
CA ASP A 422 -22.52 5.86 21.26
C ASP A 422 -23.24 6.87 20.34
N TYR A 423 -22.64 7.28 19.22
CA TYR A 423 -23.29 8.15 18.25
C TYR A 423 -24.46 7.48 17.53
N LEU A 424 -24.44 6.16 17.40
CA LEU A 424 -25.56 5.39 16.83
C LEU A 424 -26.66 5.13 17.87
N ASP A 425 -26.28 4.82 19.11
CA ASP A 425 -27.21 4.59 20.25
C ASP A 425 -28.00 5.86 20.59
N GLN A 426 -27.32 7.02 20.54
CA GLN A 426 -27.87 8.35 20.87
C GLN A 426 -28.40 9.07 19.61
N TRP A 427 -28.89 8.32 18.61
CA TRP A 427 -29.40 8.92 17.38
C TRP A 427 -30.57 9.86 17.66
N ASP A 428 -30.49 11.10 17.12
CA ASP A 428 -31.56 12.07 17.27
C ASP A 428 -32.83 11.64 16.51
N LYS A 429 -33.86 11.24 17.25
CA LYS A 429 -35.19 10.82 16.71
C LYS A 429 -35.94 11.93 15.99
N ASN A 430 -35.59 13.18 16.26
CA ASN A 430 -36.24 14.38 15.73
C ASN A 430 -35.39 15.07 14.64
N LEU A 431 -34.30 14.45 14.23
CA LEU A 431 -33.45 15.00 13.18
C LEU A 431 -34.28 15.22 11.91
N ILE A 432 -34.34 16.48 11.47
CA ILE A 432 -34.94 16.90 10.20
C ILE A 432 -33.83 16.97 9.16
N ILE A 433 -34.00 16.32 8.01
CA ILE A 433 -33.07 16.31 6.89
C ILE A 433 -33.74 16.80 5.61
#